data_a70585070696b3f74c9afb118131b946
#
_entry.id   a70585070696b3f74c9afb118131b946
#
_cell.length_a   1.000
_cell.length_b   1.000
_cell.length_c   1.000
_cell.angle_alpha   90.00
_cell.angle_beta   90.00
_cell.angle_gamma   90.00
#
_symmetry.space_group_name_H-M   'P 1'
#
loop_
_entity.id
_entity.type
_entity.pdbx_description
1 polymer ?
#
loop_
_entity_poly.entity_id
_entity_poly.type
_entity_poly.pdbx_seq_one_letter_code
_entity_poly.pdbx_strand_id
1 'polypeptide(L)'
;DIRILGKGGHAAQPHLCVDALEVGTQVVAALQRIVSRQINPIEPAVVTVGSFHAGTAFNIIPAEAVLSGTTRTFNEETWSVWASRLEKVVAGVCGAMGAGYEFQFSRGYPPTVNDAAVADVVRRCAISVVGEDRVVEPELTMGGEDMSFFLKRVPGCFYCIGVGREGAAPLHNPRFDFAEELMLLGVETHGRVAMDLLG
;
A
#
# COMPACT_ATOMS: atom_id res chain seq x y z
N ASP A 1 -6.57 2.31 -10.55
CA ASP A 1 -6.80 1.85 -11.92
C ASP A 1 -6.85 3.05 -12.85
N ILE A 2 -6.16 2.94 -13.96
CA ILE A 2 -6.05 3.99 -14.97
C ILE A 2 -6.30 3.35 -16.33
N ARG A 3 -7.21 3.94 -17.08
CA ARG A 3 -7.46 3.58 -18.47
C ARG A 3 -7.15 4.76 -19.34
N ILE A 4 -6.20 4.62 -20.24
CA ILE A 4 -5.78 5.66 -21.18
C ILE A 4 -6.53 5.45 -22.48
N LEU A 5 -7.16 6.50 -22.97
CA LEU A 5 -8.01 6.50 -24.16
C LEU A 5 -7.31 7.29 -25.26
N GLY A 6 -6.74 6.57 -26.21
CA GLY A 6 -6.07 7.10 -27.37
C GLY A 6 -6.90 6.96 -28.66
N LYS A 7 -6.19 6.97 -29.79
CA LYS A 7 -6.74 6.72 -31.11
C LYS A 7 -5.82 5.75 -31.84
N GLY A 8 -6.26 4.50 -31.97
CA GLY A 8 -5.51 3.45 -32.64
C GLY A 8 -5.40 3.65 -34.16
N GLY A 9 -4.47 2.89 -34.77
CA GLY A 9 -4.30 2.89 -36.19
C GLY A 9 -3.08 2.09 -36.67
N HIS A 10 -2.73 2.26 -37.94
CA HIS A 10 -1.61 1.56 -38.53
C HIS A 10 -0.27 2.08 -38.02
N ALA A 11 0.62 1.20 -37.58
CA ALA A 11 1.90 1.57 -36.96
C ALA A 11 2.79 2.44 -37.84
N ALA A 12 2.66 2.36 -39.19
CA ALA A 12 3.37 3.21 -40.11
C ALA A 12 2.78 4.64 -40.29
N GLN A 13 1.64 4.93 -39.66
CA GLN A 13 0.95 6.22 -39.72
C GLN A 13 0.69 6.83 -38.33
N PRO A 14 1.72 6.95 -37.47
CA PRO A 14 1.54 7.38 -36.07
C PRO A 14 1.00 8.83 -35.98
N HIS A 15 1.25 9.67 -36.97
CA HIS A 15 0.75 11.05 -37.03
C HIS A 15 -0.78 11.17 -37.14
N LEU A 16 -1.48 10.08 -37.47
CA LEU A 16 -2.96 10.01 -37.50
C LEU A 16 -3.57 9.40 -36.24
N CYS A 17 -2.72 9.00 -35.29
CA CYS A 17 -3.09 8.26 -34.08
C CYS A 17 -2.82 9.08 -32.82
N VAL A 18 -3.34 8.59 -31.68
CA VAL A 18 -2.88 8.91 -30.35
C VAL A 18 -2.53 7.59 -29.69
N ASP A 19 -1.24 7.33 -29.53
CA ASP A 19 -0.73 6.04 -29.06
C ASP A 19 -0.92 5.87 -27.56
N ALA A 20 -1.95 5.10 -27.18
CA ALA A 20 -2.27 4.86 -25.77
C ALA A 20 -1.15 4.08 -25.05
N LEU A 21 -0.36 3.25 -25.75
CA LEU A 21 0.76 2.53 -25.15
C LEU A 21 1.89 3.51 -24.82
N GLU A 22 2.23 4.39 -25.72
CA GLU A 22 3.27 5.40 -25.52
C GLU A 22 2.89 6.35 -24.38
N VAL A 23 1.64 6.90 -24.41
CA VAL A 23 1.10 7.72 -23.32
C VAL A 23 1.17 6.98 -21.99
N GLY A 24 0.83 5.67 -21.96
CA GLY A 24 0.91 4.83 -20.76
C GLY A 24 2.32 4.73 -20.19
N THR A 25 3.34 4.60 -21.03
CA THR A 25 4.73 4.58 -20.58
C THR A 25 5.14 5.89 -19.91
N GLN A 26 4.70 7.03 -20.46
CA GLN A 26 4.94 8.35 -19.88
C GLN A 26 4.20 8.53 -18.55
N VAL A 27 2.96 8.04 -18.47
CA VAL A 27 2.20 8.03 -17.19
C VAL A 27 2.95 7.23 -16.13
N VAL A 28 3.40 6.00 -16.43
CA VAL A 28 4.19 5.19 -15.48
C VAL A 28 5.43 5.96 -14.99
N ALA A 29 6.21 6.53 -15.91
CA ALA A 29 7.41 7.28 -15.56
C ALA A 29 7.10 8.54 -14.73
N ALA A 30 6.02 9.25 -15.06
CA ALA A 30 5.62 10.45 -14.34
C ALA A 30 5.10 10.15 -12.93
N LEU A 31 4.36 9.05 -12.73
CA LEU A 31 3.88 8.61 -11.42
C LEU A 31 5.02 8.34 -10.44
N GLN A 32 6.16 7.80 -10.89
CA GLN A 32 7.33 7.57 -10.03
C GLN A 32 7.91 8.88 -9.47
N ARG A 33 7.72 10.00 -10.17
CA ARG A 33 8.21 11.31 -9.74
C ARG A 33 7.42 11.88 -8.56
N ILE A 34 6.23 11.38 -8.28
CA ILE A 34 5.47 11.80 -7.09
C ILE A 34 6.30 11.50 -5.84
N VAL A 35 6.78 10.28 -5.68
CA VAL A 35 7.61 9.91 -4.52
C VAL A 35 8.90 10.69 -4.50
N SER A 36 9.62 10.74 -5.62
CA SER A 36 10.97 11.34 -5.64
C SER A 36 10.99 12.87 -5.65
N ARG A 37 9.89 13.58 -5.96
CA ARG A 37 9.85 15.03 -6.13
C ARG A 37 8.73 15.75 -5.38
N GLN A 38 7.73 15.04 -4.84
CA GLN A 38 6.57 15.66 -4.19
C GLN A 38 6.35 15.17 -2.75
N ILE A 39 7.04 14.11 -2.35
CA ILE A 39 7.04 13.59 -0.97
C ILE A 39 8.34 14.02 -0.30
N ASN A 40 8.26 14.35 0.99
CA ASN A 40 9.44 14.64 1.78
C ASN A 40 10.40 13.44 1.76
N PRO A 41 11.69 13.59 1.42
CA PRO A 41 12.65 12.49 1.31
C PRO A 41 12.80 11.61 2.56
N ILE A 42 12.47 12.14 3.74
CA ILE A 42 12.48 11.39 5.00
C ILE A 42 11.14 10.71 5.33
N GLU A 43 10.11 10.89 4.50
CA GLU A 43 8.81 10.24 4.64
C GLU A 43 8.72 9.04 3.70
N PRO A 44 8.66 7.81 4.22
CA PRO A 44 8.51 6.64 3.38
C PRO A 44 7.16 6.66 2.62
N ALA A 45 7.23 6.50 1.31
CA ALA A 45 6.07 6.40 0.45
C ALA A 45 6.35 5.52 -0.75
N VAL A 46 5.32 4.83 -1.24
CA VAL A 46 5.40 3.92 -2.38
C VAL A 46 4.31 4.25 -3.39
N VAL A 47 4.69 4.29 -4.66
CA VAL A 47 3.79 4.27 -5.82
C VAL A 47 4.29 3.16 -6.74
N THR A 48 3.48 2.12 -6.92
CA THR A 48 3.85 0.99 -7.78
C THR A 48 2.76 0.77 -8.83
N VAL A 49 3.14 0.76 -10.10
CA VAL A 49 2.32 0.22 -11.18
C VAL A 49 2.67 -1.25 -11.31
N GLY A 50 1.73 -2.12 -10.92
CA GLY A 50 1.91 -3.57 -10.86
C GLY A 50 1.49 -4.28 -12.15
N SER A 51 0.64 -3.66 -12.96
CA SER A 51 0.27 -4.19 -14.27
C SER A 51 0.11 -3.08 -15.30
N PHE A 52 0.43 -3.42 -16.56
CA PHE A 52 0.25 -2.56 -17.71
C PHE A 52 -0.07 -3.42 -18.95
N HIS A 53 -1.24 -3.21 -19.53
CA HIS A 53 -1.71 -3.95 -20.69
C HIS A 53 -2.09 -3.01 -21.82
N ALA A 54 -1.52 -3.22 -23.00
CA ALA A 54 -1.84 -2.46 -24.22
C ALA A 54 -1.47 -3.26 -25.46
N GLY A 55 -2.29 -3.13 -26.52
CA GLY A 55 -2.04 -3.71 -27.83
C GLY A 55 -2.22 -5.22 -27.91
N THR A 56 -2.43 -5.70 -29.16
CA THR A 56 -2.62 -7.12 -29.48
C THR A 56 -1.81 -7.55 -30.70
N ALA A 57 -1.27 -6.61 -31.48
CA ALA A 57 -0.53 -6.88 -32.69
C ALA A 57 0.64 -5.89 -32.85
N PHE A 58 1.78 -6.38 -33.35
CA PHE A 58 3.03 -5.62 -33.48
C PHE A 58 2.96 -4.43 -34.46
N ASN A 59 2.03 -4.42 -35.37
CA ASN A 59 1.88 -3.42 -36.44
C ASN A 59 0.64 -2.54 -36.29
N ILE A 60 0.00 -2.55 -35.11
CA ILE A 60 -1.18 -1.75 -34.80
C ILE A 60 -0.91 -0.92 -33.55
N ILE A 61 -1.11 0.40 -33.64
CA ILE A 61 -1.11 1.30 -32.50
C ILE A 61 -2.41 1.06 -31.71
N PRO A 62 -2.34 0.74 -30.41
CA PRO A 62 -3.53 0.50 -29.61
C PRO A 62 -4.30 1.79 -29.31
N ALA A 63 -5.64 1.68 -29.32
CA ALA A 63 -6.50 2.79 -28.91
C ALA A 63 -6.63 2.92 -27.39
N GLU A 64 -6.16 1.92 -26.64
CA GLU A 64 -6.35 1.84 -25.19
C GLU A 64 -5.14 1.22 -24.51
N ALA A 65 -4.86 1.70 -23.28
CA ALA A 65 -3.94 1.07 -22.36
C ALA A 65 -4.54 1.05 -20.96
N VAL A 66 -4.38 -0.05 -20.23
CA VAL A 66 -4.90 -0.23 -18.86
C VAL A 66 -3.73 -0.47 -17.91
N LEU A 67 -3.69 0.32 -16.83
CA LEU A 67 -2.70 0.22 -15.79
C LEU A 67 -3.40 0.02 -14.45
N SER A 68 -2.82 -0.83 -13.61
CA SER A 68 -3.26 -1.00 -12.22
C SER A 68 -2.08 -0.94 -11.27
N GLY A 69 -2.28 -0.32 -10.11
CA GLY A 69 -1.20 -0.10 -9.18
C GLY A 69 -1.65 0.06 -7.74
N THR A 70 -0.71 0.40 -6.89
CA THR A 70 -0.97 0.61 -5.46
C THR A 70 -0.10 1.75 -4.92
N THR A 71 -0.58 2.35 -3.83
CA THR A 71 0.17 3.33 -3.04
C THR A 71 0.27 2.92 -1.59
N ARG A 72 1.36 3.30 -0.91
CA ARG A 72 1.54 3.12 0.52
C ARG A 72 2.24 4.34 1.11
N THR A 73 1.95 4.64 2.38
CA THR A 73 2.63 5.68 3.15
C THR A 73 2.33 5.49 4.64
N PHE A 74 3.22 5.97 5.50
CA PHE A 74 2.96 6.10 6.94
C PHE A 74 2.35 7.45 7.33
N ASN A 75 2.28 8.40 6.38
CA ASN A 75 1.80 9.75 6.64
C ASN A 75 0.33 9.89 6.27
N GLU A 76 -0.52 10.28 7.23
CA GLU A 76 -1.96 10.45 7.07
C GLU A 76 -2.32 11.55 6.05
N GLU A 77 -1.59 12.65 6.04
CA GLU A 77 -1.83 13.74 5.10
C GLU A 77 -1.54 13.27 3.67
N THR A 78 -0.41 12.60 3.46
CA THR A 78 -0.05 12.00 2.18
C THR A 78 -1.08 10.96 1.75
N TRP A 79 -1.54 10.10 2.67
CA TRP A 79 -2.59 9.11 2.40
C TRP A 79 -3.89 9.78 1.93
N SER A 80 -4.28 10.89 2.54
CA SER A 80 -5.52 11.59 2.24
C SER A 80 -5.55 12.20 0.83
N VAL A 81 -4.40 12.59 0.29
CA VAL A 81 -4.27 13.31 -0.99
C VAL A 81 -3.78 12.45 -2.17
N TRP A 82 -3.57 11.14 -1.98
CA TRP A 82 -3.09 10.26 -3.04
C TRP A 82 -3.90 10.36 -4.32
N ALA A 83 -5.23 10.23 -4.22
CA ALA A 83 -6.11 10.26 -5.39
C ALA A 83 -5.88 11.51 -6.24
N SER A 84 -5.91 12.68 -5.62
CA SER A 84 -5.76 13.95 -6.33
C SER A 84 -4.35 14.14 -6.91
N ARG A 85 -3.30 13.68 -6.23
CA ARG A 85 -1.92 13.76 -6.73
C ARG A 85 -1.71 12.86 -7.95
N LEU A 86 -2.18 11.62 -7.87
CA LEU A 86 -2.08 10.66 -8.97
C LEU A 86 -2.87 11.14 -10.19
N GLU A 87 -4.14 11.51 -9.99
CA GLU A 87 -5.01 11.97 -11.08
C GLU A 87 -4.46 13.21 -11.77
N LYS A 88 -3.92 14.18 -11.03
CA LYS A 88 -3.29 15.37 -11.59
C LYS A 88 -2.13 15.04 -12.54
N VAL A 89 -1.32 14.03 -12.18
CA VAL A 89 -0.20 13.57 -13.03
C VAL A 89 -0.74 12.90 -14.28
N VAL A 90 -1.73 11.98 -14.13
CA VAL A 90 -2.36 11.30 -15.27
C VAL A 90 -3.00 12.30 -16.22
N ALA A 91 -3.81 13.22 -15.71
CA ALA A 91 -4.46 14.27 -16.49
C ALA A 91 -3.45 15.14 -17.24
N GLY A 92 -2.35 15.52 -16.58
CA GLY A 92 -1.30 16.34 -17.17
C GLY A 92 -0.60 15.65 -18.33
N VAL A 93 -0.23 14.38 -18.19
CA VAL A 93 0.42 13.60 -19.26
C VAL A 93 -0.56 13.34 -20.41
N CYS A 94 -1.75 12.84 -20.12
CA CYS A 94 -2.76 12.56 -21.14
C CYS A 94 -3.12 13.84 -21.92
N GLY A 95 -3.35 14.94 -21.23
CA GLY A 95 -3.67 16.24 -21.86
C GLY A 95 -2.55 16.75 -22.76
N ALA A 96 -1.28 16.63 -22.33
CA ALA A 96 -0.13 17.03 -23.15
C ALA A 96 0.02 16.21 -24.43
N MET A 97 -0.44 14.96 -24.44
CA MET A 97 -0.31 14.02 -25.54
C MET A 97 -1.64 13.82 -26.34
N GLY A 98 -2.68 14.58 -26.01
CA GLY A 98 -3.97 14.52 -26.69
C GLY A 98 -4.79 13.26 -26.43
N ALA A 99 -4.49 12.54 -25.36
CA ALA A 99 -5.24 11.35 -24.91
C ALA A 99 -6.33 11.72 -23.90
N GLY A 100 -7.41 10.91 -23.87
CA GLY A 100 -8.33 10.87 -22.76
C GLY A 100 -7.88 9.89 -21.68
N TYR A 101 -8.55 9.91 -20.53
CA TYR A 101 -8.32 8.93 -19.48
C TYR A 101 -9.57 8.68 -18.64
N GLU A 102 -9.61 7.50 -18.02
CA GLU A 102 -10.48 7.17 -16.90
C GLU A 102 -9.59 6.85 -15.70
N PHE A 103 -9.94 7.37 -14.54
CA PHE A 103 -9.17 7.18 -13.31
C PHE A 103 -10.08 6.73 -12.17
N GLN A 104 -9.74 5.61 -11.53
CA GLN A 104 -10.42 5.11 -10.36
C GLN A 104 -9.42 4.88 -9.25
N PHE A 105 -9.68 5.45 -8.08
CA PHE A 105 -8.88 5.26 -6.89
C PHE A 105 -9.70 4.66 -5.77
N SER A 106 -9.40 3.40 -5.44
CA SER A 106 -9.96 2.73 -4.26
C SER A 106 -9.05 3.04 -3.07
N ARG A 107 -9.56 3.85 -2.15
CA ARG A 107 -8.80 4.23 -0.95
C ARG A 107 -8.64 3.00 -0.06
N GLY A 108 -7.39 2.50 0.05
CA GLY A 108 -7.03 1.39 0.92
C GLY A 108 -6.99 1.79 2.41
N TYR A 109 -6.36 0.96 3.22
CA TYR A 109 -6.22 1.21 4.65
C TYR A 109 -5.39 2.47 4.93
N PRO A 110 -5.77 3.28 5.93
CA PRO A 110 -4.91 4.34 6.44
C PRO A 110 -3.66 3.76 7.12
N PRO A 111 -2.66 4.58 7.44
CA PRO A 111 -1.54 4.16 8.27
C PRO A 111 -2.02 3.56 9.60
N THR A 112 -1.43 2.44 10.02
CA THR A 112 -1.68 1.83 11.33
C THR A 112 -0.78 2.52 12.34
N VAL A 113 -1.38 3.35 13.21
CA VAL A 113 -0.67 4.12 14.22
C VAL A 113 -1.25 3.77 15.59
N ASN A 114 -0.42 3.23 16.45
CA ASN A 114 -0.79 2.89 17.83
C ASN A 114 -0.89 4.14 18.69
N ASP A 115 -1.84 4.16 19.63
CA ASP A 115 -1.86 5.13 20.72
C ASP A 115 -0.68 4.83 21.66
N ALA A 116 0.13 5.85 21.97
CA ALA A 116 1.35 5.67 22.73
C ALA A 116 1.09 5.14 24.15
N ALA A 117 0.04 5.64 24.83
CA ALA A 117 -0.26 5.22 26.20
C ALA A 117 -0.75 3.75 26.23
N VAL A 118 -1.59 3.36 25.27
CA VAL A 118 -2.04 1.96 25.17
C VAL A 118 -0.89 1.04 24.75
N ALA A 119 -0.01 1.49 23.86
CA ALA A 119 1.18 0.73 23.46
C ALA A 119 2.11 0.47 24.65
N ASP A 120 2.31 1.46 25.53
CA ASP A 120 3.09 1.29 26.77
C ASP A 120 2.45 0.26 27.72
N VAL A 121 1.13 0.26 27.85
CA VAL A 121 0.40 -0.77 28.63
C VAL A 121 0.66 -2.15 28.03
N VAL A 122 0.45 -2.30 26.72
CA VAL A 122 0.67 -3.57 26.00
C VAL A 122 2.10 -4.06 26.20
N ARG A 123 3.09 -3.16 26.07
CA ARG A 123 4.51 -3.48 26.25
C ARG A 123 4.79 -4.02 27.66
N ARG A 124 4.33 -3.34 28.72
CA ARG A 124 4.51 -3.79 30.11
C ARG A 124 3.85 -5.15 30.35
N CYS A 125 2.62 -5.35 29.87
CA CYS A 125 1.92 -6.62 29.97
C CYS A 125 2.66 -7.73 29.23
N ALA A 126 3.11 -7.49 27.99
CA ALA A 126 3.88 -8.46 27.21
C ALA A 126 5.19 -8.85 27.93
N ILE A 127 5.94 -7.88 28.46
CA ILE A 127 7.15 -8.14 29.27
C ILE A 127 6.84 -9.06 30.45
N SER A 128 5.71 -8.84 31.13
CA SER A 128 5.32 -9.68 32.25
C SER A 128 4.94 -11.11 31.87
N VAL A 129 4.61 -11.36 30.59
CA VAL A 129 4.25 -12.68 30.05
C VAL A 129 5.46 -13.42 29.52
N VAL A 130 6.29 -12.74 28.70
CA VAL A 130 7.37 -13.40 27.95
C VAL A 130 8.78 -12.99 28.39
N GLY A 131 8.93 -11.98 29.23
CA GLY A 131 10.22 -11.39 29.60
C GLY A 131 10.66 -10.27 28.65
N GLU A 132 11.51 -9.37 29.17
CA GLU A 132 11.94 -8.16 28.45
C GLU A 132 12.70 -8.47 27.15
N ASP A 133 13.57 -9.49 27.18
CA ASP A 133 14.40 -9.89 26.05
C ASP A 133 13.58 -10.40 24.84
N ARG A 134 12.31 -10.72 25.04
CA ARG A 134 11.42 -11.24 23.99
C ARG A 134 10.43 -10.20 23.48
N VAL A 135 10.42 -9.00 24.03
CA VAL A 135 9.61 -7.88 23.55
C VAL A 135 10.49 -6.96 22.71
N VAL A 136 10.30 -7.01 21.41
CA VAL A 136 11.12 -6.28 20.45
C VAL A 136 10.30 -5.26 19.69
N GLU A 137 10.95 -4.17 19.25
CA GLU A 137 10.34 -3.25 18.30
C GLU A 137 10.35 -3.90 16.90
N PRO A 138 9.20 -4.01 16.24
CA PRO A 138 9.15 -4.59 14.91
C PRO A 138 9.76 -3.65 13.86
N GLU A 139 10.29 -4.21 12.80
CA GLU A 139 10.64 -3.43 11.62
C GLU A 139 9.38 -2.81 11.01
N LEU A 140 9.51 -1.54 10.56
CA LEU A 140 8.42 -0.86 9.89
C LEU A 140 8.10 -1.55 8.56
N THR A 141 6.82 -1.80 8.31
CA THR A 141 6.35 -2.44 7.08
C THR A 141 5.28 -1.58 6.41
N MET A 142 5.26 -1.59 5.07
CA MET A 142 4.23 -0.95 4.27
C MET A 142 2.99 -1.84 4.07
N GLY A 143 2.81 -2.89 4.86
CA GLY A 143 1.62 -3.73 4.89
C GLY A 143 0.36 -2.90 5.17
N GLY A 144 -0.75 -3.28 4.57
CA GLY A 144 -2.05 -2.71 4.87
C GLY A 144 -2.72 -3.52 5.98
N GLU A 145 -3.35 -2.84 6.95
CA GLU A 145 -3.99 -3.46 8.11
C GLU A 145 -5.33 -2.79 8.40
N ASP A 146 -6.41 -3.56 8.46
CA ASP A 146 -7.76 -3.02 8.68
C ASP A 146 -7.98 -2.52 10.12
N MET A 147 -7.19 -3.00 11.08
CA MET A 147 -7.16 -2.47 12.44
C MET A 147 -6.91 -0.96 12.47
N SER A 148 -6.26 -0.42 11.45
CA SER A 148 -6.05 1.03 11.28
C SER A 148 -7.35 1.84 11.34
N PHE A 149 -8.48 1.31 10.87
CA PHE A 149 -9.78 1.99 10.99
C PHE A 149 -10.30 2.05 12.41
N PHE A 150 -10.04 1.02 13.22
CA PHE A 150 -10.39 1.02 14.64
C PHE A 150 -9.52 2.01 15.41
N LEU A 151 -8.21 2.00 15.16
CA LEU A 151 -7.26 2.93 15.79
C LEU A 151 -7.55 4.41 15.49
N LYS A 152 -8.22 4.71 14.39
CA LYS A 152 -8.71 6.06 14.09
C LYS A 152 -9.95 6.46 14.89
N ARG A 153 -10.61 5.55 15.56
CA ARG A 153 -11.86 5.79 16.29
C ARG A 153 -11.69 5.75 17.80
N VAL A 154 -10.80 4.88 18.27
CA VAL A 154 -10.53 4.67 19.69
C VAL A 154 -9.03 4.50 19.92
N PRO A 155 -8.48 4.95 21.05
CA PRO A 155 -7.12 4.62 21.46
C PRO A 155 -6.95 3.10 21.50
N GLY A 156 -5.86 2.60 20.93
CA GLY A 156 -5.60 1.16 20.86
C GLY A 156 -4.18 0.85 20.41
N CYS A 157 -3.84 -0.41 20.44
CA CYS A 157 -2.54 -0.91 20.00
C CYS A 157 -2.70 -2.18 19.17
N PHE A 158 -2.19 -2.15 17.94
CA PHE A 158 -1.96 -3.32 17.14
C PHE A 158 -0.54 -3.82 17.37
N TYR A 159 -0.37 -5.05 17.78
CA TYR A 159 0.92 -5.68 18.01
C TYR A 159 0.97 -7.08 17.40
N CYS A 160 2.14 -7.57 17.14
CA CYS A 160 2.37 -8.87 16.53
C CYS A 160 2.93 -9.87 17.54
N ILE A 161 2.56 -11.12 17.40
CA ILE A 161 3.16 -12.24 18.12
C ILE A 161 4.04 -13.00 17.14
N GLY A 162 5.33 -13.15 17.48
CA GLY A 162 6.26 -13.92 16.66
C GLY A 162 5.91 -15.41 16.73
N VAL A 163 5.45 -15.95 15.62
CA VAL A 163 5.04 -17.37 15.50
C VAL A 163 5.94 -18.14 14.52
N GLY A 164 7.00 -17.50 14.02
CA GLY A 164 7.93 -18.10 13.07
C GLY A 164 8.76 -19.22 13.71
N ARG A 165 9.02 -20.24 12.91
CA ARG A 165 9.97 -21.33 13.22
C ARG A 165 10.86 -21.55 12.02
N GLU A 166 12.07 -22.08 12.25
CA GLU A 166 13.02 -22.35 11.16
C GLU A 166 12.37 -23.27 10.11
N GLY A 167 12.48 -22.89 8.84
CA GLY A 167 11.90 -23.61 7.71
C GLY A 167 10.39 -23.46 7.52
N ALA A 168 9.70 -22.66 8.35
CA ALA A 168 8.27 -22.39 8.16
C ALA A 168 8.03 -21.52 6.92
N ALA A 169 6.89 -21.77 6.26
CA ALA A 169 6.44 -20.93 5.16
C ALA A 169 6.03 -19.54 5.69
N PRO A 170 6.33 -18.44 4.96
CA PRO A 170 5.96 -17.09 5.39
C PRO A 170 4.45 -16.85 5.32
N LEU A 171 4.00 -15.73 5.92
CA LEU A 171 2.62 -15.25 5.80
C LEU A 171 2.17 -15.21 4.33
N HIS A 172 0.89 -15.50 4.10
CA HIS A 172 0.26 -15.59 2.78
C HIS A 172 0.75 -16.75 1.88
N ASN A 173 1.65 -17.60 2.36
CA ASN A 173 1.98 -18.84 1.65
C ASN A 173 0.86 -19.88 1.88
N PRO A 174 0.43 -20.65 0.86
CA PRO A 174 -0.58 -21.71 1.04
C PRO A 174 -0.21 -22.79 2.06
N ARG A 175 1.08 -22.92 2.40
CA ARG A 175 1.61 -23.84 3.41
C ARG A 175 1.96 -23.14 4.72
N PHE A 176 1.47 -21.92 4.93
CA PHE A 176 1.67 -21.21 6.20
C PHE A 176 1.09 -22.02 7.35
N ASP A 177 1.90 -22.17 8.39
CA ASP A 177 1.54 -22.87 9.61
C ASP A 177 2.34 -22.29 10.78
N PHE A 178 1.82 -22.36 11.98
CA PHE A 178 2.44 -21.80 13.18
C PHE A 178 2.23 -22.70 14.40
N ALA A 179 3.03 -22.51 15.42
CA ALA A 179 2.93 -23.22 16.67
C ALA A 179 1.70 -22.74 17.48
N GLU A 180 0.64 -23.55 17.57
CA GLU A 180 -0.63 -23.16 18.19
C GLU A 180 -0.50 -22.79 19.68
N GLU A 181 0.46 -23.38 20.38
CA GLU A 181 0.76 -23.07 21.78
C GLU A 181 1.12 -21.59 22.00
N LEU A 182 1.65 -20.90 20.96
CA LEU A 182 1.96 -19.47 21.04
C LEU A 182 0.72 -18.60 21.10
N MET A 183 -0.45 -19.11 20.74
CA MET A 183 -1.73 -18.41 20.90
C MET A 183 -2.03 -18.09 22.36
N LEU A 184 -1.58 -18.94 23.29
CA LEU A 184 -1.75 -18.71 24.72
C LEU A 184 -1.05 -17.44 25.20
N LEU A 185 0.09 -17.09 24.60
CA LEU A 185 0.78 -15.82 24.90
C LEU A 185 -0.09 -14.61 24.54
N GLY A 186 -0.79 -14.71 23.39
CA GLY A 186 -1.74 -13.68 22.98
C GLY A 186 -2.92 -13.56 23.93
N VAL A 187 -3.52 -14.68 24.31
CA VAL A 187 -4.65 -14.71 25.25
C VAL A 187 -4.25 -14.11 26.59
N GLU A 188 -3.10 -14.51 27.15
CA GLU A 188 -2.61 -14.00 28.43
C GLU A 188 -2.26 -12.51 28.36
N THR A 189 -1.59 -12.07 27.28
CA THR A 189 -1.26 -10.65 27.09
C THR A 189 -2.52 -9.81 27.00
N HIS A 190 -3.52 -10.21 26.19
CA HIS A 190 -4.80 -9.50 26.09
C HIS A 190 -5.55 -9.44 27.41
N GLY A 191 -5.57 -10.55 28.15
CA GLY A 191 -6.20 -10.60 29.49
C GLY A 191 -5.56 -9.60 30.45
N ARG A 192 -4.23 -9.55 30.53
CA ARG A 192 -3.49 -8.60 31.38
C ARG A 192 -3.71 -7.15 30.94
N VAL A 193 -3.68 -6.87 29.62
CA VAL A 193 -3.96 -5.53 29.08
C VAL A 193 -5.38 -5.09 29.45
N ALA A 194 -6.37 -5.97 29.31
CA ALA A 194 -7.75 -5.65 29.69
C ALA A 194 -7.88 -5.35 31.20
N MET A 195 -7.23 -6.12 32.03
CA MET A 195 -7.23 -5.87 33.49
C MET A 195 -6.51 -4.57 33.85
N ASP A 196 -5.39 -4.24 33.21
CA ASP A 196 -4.63 -3.00 33.46
C ASP A 196 -5.40 -1.74 33.01
N LEU A 197 -6.15 -1.84 31.94
CA LEU A 197 -6.92 -0.71 31.37
C LEU A 197 -8.29 -0.50 32.07
N LEU A 198 -8.88 -1.54 32.62
CA LEU A 198 -10.20 -1.49 33.23
C LEU A 198 -10.16 -1.34 34.75
N GLY A 199 -9.03 -1.55 35.39
CA GLY A 199 -8.79 -1.43 36.83
C GLY A 199 -9.12 -2.72 37.55
#